data_733cb7090b77999f7a441797bc8f6cad
#
_entry.id   733cb7090b77999f7a441797bc8f6cad
#
_cell.length_a   1.000
_cell.length_b   1.000
_cell.length_c   1.000
_cell.angle_alpha   90.00
_cell.angle_beta   90.00
_cell.angle_gamma   90.00
#
_symmetry.space_group_name_H-M   'P 1'
#
loop_
_entity.id
_entity.type
_entity.pdbx_description
1 polymer ?
#
loop_
_entity_poly.entity_id
_entity_poly.type
_entity_poly.pdbx_seq_one_letter_code
_entity_poly.pdbx_strand_id
1 'polypeptide(L)'
;IQIGAVKLNDKLDIVDHFTMFIKPQYLPRMHKHVRELTGITSRELDHGVPFKTAMQHFQNWCGDEYMLLSWGSDDILILRENLMLHKMKALSYDQWVDAQMIYAYQRYGTNQQYSVAHAMEDLNISTEHLSAHNALHDAVFTARICQKLDIPQGILHYDQIRKESSNPFLYPPILTFFMYENFPEKKRIVHDRRVRLSFCPYCQTRLEMTRPERLQGDKHLAIGFCPKHGDFAVQLKVGKYTIKSGSTKFYVTKVLTHCTDEIRSLYTQKSEINREKERKYLEFR
;
A
#
# COMPACT_ATOMS: atom_id res chain seq x y z
N ILE A 1 -14.06 -2.64 -4.51
CA ILE A 1 -13.14 -1.49 -4.35
C ILE A 1 -13.77 -0.30 -5.08
N GLN A 2 -13.57 0.90 -4.56
CA GLN A 2 -13.98 2.16 -5.18
C GLN A 2 -12.74 3.04 -5.36
N ILE A 3 -12.62 3.69 -6.50
CA ILE A 3 -11.73 4.85 -6.68
C ILE A 3 -12.56 6.08 -6.39
N GLY A 4 -12.06 6.97 -5.53
CA GLY A 4 -12.59 8.30 -5.29
C GLY A 4 -11.44 9.29 -5.37
N ALA A 5 -11.59 10.34 -6.16
CA ALA A 5 -10.58 11.39 -6.29
C ALA A 5 -11.23 12.75 -6.61
N VAL A 6 -10.54 13.81 -6.28
CA VAL A 6 -10.87 15.18 -6.68
C VAL A 6 -9.68 15.80 -7.40
N LYS A 7 -9.97 16.64 -8.38
CA LYS A 7 -8.95 17.41 -9.10
C LYS A 7 -8.85 18.80 -8.49
N LEU A 8 -7.62 19.19 -8.18
CA LEU A 8 -7.31 20.52 -7.68
C LEU A 8 -6.60 21.33 -8.76
N ASN A 9 -6.93 22.64 -8.81
CA ASN A 9 -6.17 23.59 -9.61
C ASN A 9 -4.92 24.11 -8.84
N ASP A 10 -4.14 24.99 -9.43
CA ASP A 10 -2.94 25.57 -8.81
C ASP A 10 -3.21 26.36 -7.53
N LYS A 11 -4.47 26.79 -7.30
CA LYS A 11 -4.92 27.44 -6.04
C LYS A 11 -5.47 26.45 -5.03
N LEU A 12 -5.38 25.15 -5.31
CA LEU A 12 -5.94 24.05 -4.53
C LEU A 12 -7.47 24.05 -4.44
N ASP A 13 -8.18 24.77 -5.33
CA ASP A 13 -9.63 24.66 -5.42
C ASP A 13 -10.03 23.34 -6.07
N ILE A 14 -11.09 22.71 -5.54
CA ILE A 14 -11.67 21.51 -6.15
C ILE A 14 -12.41 21.93 -7.43
N VAL A 15 -11.93 21.47 -8.59
CA VAL A 15 -12.49 21.82 -9.91
C VAL A 15 -13.22 20.66 -10.58
N ASP A 16 -12.96 19.42 -10.16
CA ASP A 16 -13.61 18.22 -10.70
C ASP A 16 -13.53 17.07 -9.73
N HIS A 17 -14.32 16.01 -9.95
CA HIS A 17 -14.30 14.80 -9.13
C HIS A 17 -14.42 13.55 -9.99
N PHE A 18 -13.86 12.45 -9.48
CA PHE A 18 -13.92 11.13 -10.09
C PHE A 18 -14.36 10.09 -9.07
N THR A 19 -15.32 9.26 -9.43
CA THR A 19 -15.70 8.10 -8.63
C THR A 19 -16.04 6.92 -9.51
N MET A 20 -15.55 5.73 -9.16
CA MET A 20 -15.81 4.52 -9.93
C MET A 20 -15.72 3.26 -9.06
N PHE A 21 -16.73 2.41 -9.11
CA PHE A 21 -16.69 1.09 -8.51
C PHE A 21 -15.94 0.11 -9.40
N ILE A 22 -15.05 -0.68 -8.78
CA ILE A 22 -14.25 -1.71 -9.44
C ILE A 22 -14.79 -3.07 -9.04
N LYS A 23 -15.12 -3.88 -10.05
CA LYS A 23 -15.51 -5.27 -9.86
C LYS A 23 -14.27 -6.09 -9.44
N PRO A 24 -14.28 -6.74 -8.25
CA PRO A 24 -13.16 -7.56 -7.81
C PRO A 24 -12.95 -8.77 -8.73
N GLN A 25 -11.75 -8.92 -9.28
CA GLN A 25 -11.43 -10.04 -10.16
C GLN A 25 -10.79 -11.21 -9.39
N TYR A 26 -9.90 -10.92 -8.45
CA TYR A 26 -9.12 -11.93 -7.75
C TYR A 26 -9.74 -12.37 -6.42
N LEU A 27 -10.24 -11.44 -5.62
CA LEU A 27 -10.87 -11.71 -4.33
C LEU A 27 -12.34 -11.25 -4.38
N PRO A 28 -13.25 -12.05 -4.98
CA PRO A 28 -14.59 -11.60 -5.35
C PRO A 28 -15.51 -11.31 -4.17
N ARG A 29 -15.15 -11.77 -2.96
CA ARG A 29 -15.96 -11.52 -1.75
C ARG A 29 -15.30 -10.50 -0.85
N MET A 30 -16.02 -9.44 -0.58
CA MET A 30 -15.62 -8.45 0.42
C MET A 30 -15.74 -9.02 1.83
N HIS A 31 -14.72 -8.78 2.66
CA HIS A 31 -14.76 -9.15 4.07
C HIS A 31 -15.89 -8.38 4.78
N LYS A 32 -16.60 -9.04 5.71
CA LYS A 32 -17.74 -8.45 6.44
C LYS A 32 -17.39 -7.08 7.04
N HIS A 33 -16.27 -7.00 7.75
CA HIS A 33 -15.80 -5.75 8.37
C HIS A 33 -15.59 -4.62 7.35
N VAL A 34 -15.01 -4.91 6.18
CA VAL A 34 -14.82 -3.89 5.12
C VAL A 34 -16.16 -3.39 4.60
N ARG A 35 -17.13 -4.30 4.42
CA ARG A 35 -18.48 -3.92 3.98
C ARG A 35 -19.19 -3.05 5.04
N GLU A 36 -19.05 -3.40 6.31
CA GLU A 36 -19.64 -2.62 7.42
C GLU A 36 -19.01 -1.23 7.53
N LEU A 37 -17.69 -1.14 7.31
CA LEU A 37 -16.94 0.11 7.36
C LEU A 37 -17.25 1.04 6.18
N THR A 38 -17.26 0.50 4.94
CA THR A 38 -17.39 1.30 3.72
C THR A 38 -18.83 1.48 3.24
N GLY A 39 -19.77 0.68 3.75
CA GLY A 39 -21.15 0.64 3.27
C GLY A 39 -21.32 0.08 1.85
N ILE A 40 -20.24 -0.29 1.15
CA ILE A 40 -20.29 -0.79 -0.22
C ILE A 40 -21.02 -2.13 -0.27
N THR A 41 -22.02 -2.23 -1.11
CA THR A 41 -22.83 -3.44 -1.29
C THR A 41 -22.23 -4.38 -2.36
N SER A 42 -22.59 -5.67 -2.27
CA SER A 42 -22.20 -6.62 -3.33
C SER A 42 -22.76 -6.22 -4.70
N ARG A 43 -23.98 -5.62 -4.71
CA ARG A 43 -24.62 -5.16 -5.94
C ARG A 43 -23.81 -4.05 -6.64
N GLU A 44 -23.29 -3.08 -5.89
CA GLU A 44 -22.44 -2.00 -6.45
C GLU A 44 -21.14 -2.57 -7.02
N LEU A 45 -20.53 -3.55 -6.37
CA LEU A 45 -19.34 -4.21 -6.89
C LEU A 45 -19.61 -5.07 -8.12
N ASP A 46 -20.77 -5.73 -8.19
CA ASP A 46 -21.15 -6.55 -9.35
C ASP A 46 -21.40 -5.68 -10.60
N HIS A 47 -21.87 -4.45 -10.41
CA HIS A 47 -22.04 -3.45 -11.47
C HIS A 47 -20.77 -2.62 -11.74
N GLY A 48 -19.72 -2.78 -10.92
CA GLY A 48 -18.45 -2.14 -11.13
C GLY A 48 -17.75 -2.60 -12.41
N VAL A 49 -16.82 -1.79 -12.91
CA VAL A 49 -16.05 -2.09 -14.10
C VAL A 49 -14.78 -2.88 -13.77
N PRO A 50 -14.15 -3.58 -14.74
CA PRO A 50 -12.85 -4.20 -14.55
C PRO A 50 -11.79 -3.17 -14.14
N PHE A 51 -10.80 -3.58 -13.32
CA PHE A 51 -9.74 -2.68 -12.84
C PHE A 51 -9.02 -1.95 -13.98
N LYS A 52 -8.68 -2.63 -15.08
CA LYS A 52 -8.01 -2.00 -16.24
C LYS A 52 -8.84 -0.88 -16.84
N THR A 53 -10.15 -1.10 -17.00
CA THR A 53 -11.08 -0.10 -17.51
C THR A 53 -11.18 1.09 -16.56
N ALA A 54 -11.32 0.84 -15.25
CA ALA A 54 -11.35 1.91 -14.25
C ALA A 54 -10.07 2.76 -14.30
N MET A 55 -8.91 2.13 -14.42
CA MET A 55 -7.63 2.83 -14.48
C MET A 55 -7.43 3.62 -15.77
N GLN A 56 -7.91 3.13 -16.91
CA GLN A 56 -7.92 3.89 -18.16
C GLN A 56 -8.77 5.16 -18.05
N HIS A 57 -9.98 5.04 -17.49
CA HIS A 57 -10.83 6.20 -17.24
C HIS A 57 -10.20 7.19 -16.26
N PHE A 58 -9.60 6.68 -15.18
CA PHE A 58 -8.93 7.50 -14.19
C PHE A 58 -7.73 8.25 -14.78
N GLN A 59 -6.86 7.57 -15.54
CA GLN A 59 -5.71 8.18 -16.19
C GLN A 59 -6.14 9.24 -17.22
N ASN A 60 -7.16 8.97 -18.04
CA ASN A 60 -7.71 9.95 -18.97
C ASN A 60 -8.27 11.17 -18.25
N TRP A 61 -8.94 10.97 -17.11
CA TRP A 61 -9.45 12.06 -16.27
C TRP A 61 -8.31 12.87 -15.63
N CYS A 62 -7.23 12.23 -15.17
CA CYS A 62 -6.06 12.94 -14.65
C CYS A 62 -5.43 13.85 -15.72
N GLY A 63 -5.32 13.39 -16.96
CA GLY A 63 -4.58 14.05 -18.04
C GLY A 63 -3.12 13.62 -18.08
N ASP A 64 -2.30 14.37 -18.80
CA ASP A 64 -0.89 14.00 -19.05
C ASP A 64 0.03 14.47 -17.92
N GLU A 65 -0.25 15.62 -17.32
CA GLU A 65 0.53 16.21 -16.23
C GLU A 65 -0.30 16.29 -14.95
N TYR A 66 0.06 15.48 -13.97
CA TYR A 66 -0.61 15.48 -12.67
C TYR A 66 0.31 14.98 -11.57
N MET A 67 0.02 15.38 -10.34
CA MET A 67 0.57 14.83 -9.13
C MET A 67 -0.56 14.22 -8.28
N LEU A 68 -0.40 12.98 -7.84
CA LEU A 68 -1.32 12.35 -6.91
C LEU A 68 -0.96 12.77 -5.49
N LEU A 69 -1.97 13.17 -4.74
CA LEU A 69 -1.87 13.35 -3.28
C LEU A 69 -2.79 12.31 -2.61
N SER A 70 -2.31 11.67 -1.56
CA SER A 70 -3.13 10.81 -0.71
C SER A 70 -2.87 11.11 0.76
N TRP A 71 -3.80 10.72 1.62
CA TRP A 71 -3.60 10.80 3.06
C TRP A 71 -2.96 9.51 3.57
N GLY A 72 -1.65 9.53 3.69
CA GLY A 72 -0.86 8.34 3.98
C GLY A 72 -0.54 7.51 2.74
N SER A 73 0.16 6.40 2.96
CA SER A 73 0.74 5.58 1.90
C SER A 73 -0.12 4.38 1.47
N ASP A 74 -1.19 4.06 2.19
CA ASP A 74 -1.92 2.81 1.96
C ASP A 74 -2.58 2.78 0.58
N ASP A 75 -3.19 3.88 0.16
CA ASP A 75 -3.87 3.96 -1.14
C ASP A 75 -2.90 3.77 -2.31
N ILE A 76 -1.74 4.43 -2.26
CA ILE A 76 -0.75 4.31 -3.33
C ILE A 76 -0.11 2.92 -3.38
N LEU A 77 0.11 2.29 -2.22
CA LEU A 77 0.64 0.93 -2.15
C LEU A 77 -0.37 -0.07 -2.73
N ILE A 78 -1.64 0.04 -2.36
CA ILE A 78 -2.72 -0.79 -2.91
C ILE A 78 -2.86 -0.58 -4.42
N LEU A 79 -2.81 0.67 -4.87
CA LEU A 79 -2.89 0.99 -6.29
C LEU A 79 -1.73 0.36 -7.08
N ARG A 80 -0.50 0.49 -6.59
CA ARG A 80 0.70 -0.11 -7.22
C ARG A 80 0.62 -1.63 -7.27
N GLU A 81 0.23 -2.28 -6.17
CA GLU A 81 0.03 -3.73 -6.13
C GLU A 81 -1.00 -4.17 -7.19
N ASN A 82 -2.11 -3.45 -7.32
CA ASN A 82 -3.14 -3.77 -8.31
C ASN A 82 -2.69 -3.51 -9.75
N LEU A 83 -1.96 -2.42 -10.02
CA LEU A 83 -1.39 -2.18 -11.35
C LEU A 83 -0.49 -3.34 -11.79
N MET A 84 0.38 -3.83 -10.91
CA MET A 84 1.25 -4.95 -11.21
C MET A 84 0.47 -6.26 -11.35
N LEU A 85 -0.50 -6.52 -10.47
CA LEU A 85 -1.37 -7.71 -10.54
C LEU A 85 -2.10 -7.80 -11.88
N HIS A 86 -2.54 -6.66 -12.39
CA HIS A 86 -3.23 -6.55 -13.68
C HIS A 86 -2.29 -6.33 -14.87
N LYS A 87 -0.95 -6.42 -14.68
CA LYS A 87 0.07 -6.22 -15.72
C LYS A 87 -0.07 -4.88 -16.43
N MET A 88 -0.32 -3.83 -15.67
CA MET A 88 -0.34 -2.45 -16.12
C MET A 88 0.99 -1.75 -15.77
N LYS A 89 1.29 -0.65 -16.48
CA LYS A 89 2.46 0.17 -16.17
C LYS A 89 2.35 0.73 -14.75
N ALA A 90 3.42 0.60 -13.97
CA ALA A 90 3.50 1.21 -12.64
C ALA A 90 3.45 2.74 -12.75
N LEU A 91 2.88 3.39 -11.73
CA LEU A 91 2.99 4.84 -11.59
C LEU A 91 4.42 5.23 -11.25
N SER A 92 4.89 6.36 -11.79
CA SER A 92 6.17 6.94 -11.38
C SER A 92 6.10 7.38 -9.91
N TYR A 93 7.24 7.27 -9.21
CA TYR A 93 7.35 7.75 -7.83
C TYR A 93 7.22 9.27 -7.74
N ASP A 94 7.65 9.98 -8.79
CA ASP A 94 7.60 11.43 -8.85
C ASP A 94 6.18 11.97 -9.06
N GLN A 95 5.22 11.10 -9.34
CA GLN A 95 3.82 11.45 -9.54
C GLN A 95 2.96 11.28 -8.26
N TRP A 96 3.58 11.08 -7.10
CA TRP A 96 2.83 10.89 -5.85
C TRP A 96 3.52 11.53 -4.66
N VAL A 97 2.70 12.16 -3.81
CA VAL A 97 3.09 12.79 -2.55
C VAL A 97 2.11 12.40 -1.44
N ASP A 98 2.65 12.11 -0.26
CA ASP A 98 1.87 11.85 0.95
C ASP A 98 1.54 13.17 1.66
N ALA A 99 0.29 13.62 1.55
CA ALA A 99 -0.19 14.85 2.18
C ALA A 99 -0.19 14.77 3.72
N GLN A 100 -0.34 13.58 4.30
CA GLN A 100 -0.25 13.37 5.74
C GLN A 100 1.15 13.70 6.26
N MET A 101 2.19 13.33 5.51
CA MET A 101 3.57 13.65 5.88
C MET A 101 3.83 15.16 5.81
N ILE A 102 3.33 15.84 4.77
CA ILE A 102 3.42 17.31 4.66
C ILE A 102 2.71 17.97 5.83
N TYR A 103 1.51 17.52 6.15
CA TYR A 103 0.76 18.02 7.31
C TYR A 103 1.54 17.85 8.62
N ALA A 104 2.02 16.64 8.90
CA ALA A 104 2.76 16.32 10.12
C ALA A 104 4.02 17.19 10.26
N TYR A 105 4.73 17.39 9.16
CA TYR A 105 5.94 18.20 9.14
C TYR A 105 5.62 19.68 9.34
N GLN A 106 4.67 20.24 8.61
CA GLN A 106 4.34 21.68 8.71
C GLN A 106 3.68 22.07 10.02
N ARG A 107 2.87 21.17 10.61
CA ARG A 107 2.16 21.47 11.87
C ARG A 107 2.98 21.16 13.11
N TYR A 108 3.79 20.11 13.09
CA TYR A 108 4.42 19.58 14.29
C TYR A 108 5.94 19.33 14.14
N GLY A 109 6.53 19.50 12.96
CA GLY A 109 7.94 19.21 12.71
C GLY A 109 8.27 17.72 12.89
N THR A 110 7.30 16.83 12.68
CA THR A 110 7.45 15.37 12.90
C THR A 110 7.05 14.59 11.66
N ASN A 111 7.36 13.28 11.68
CA ASN A 111 6.89 12.29 10.70
C ASN A 111 5.82 11.35 11.27
N GLN A 112 5.22 11.71 12.40
CA GLN A 112 4.17 10.93 13.03
C GLN A 112 2.92 10.89 12.15
N GLN A 113 2.23 9.74 12.14
CA GLN A 113 0.98 9.59 11.39
C GLN A 113 -0.20 10.14 12.18
N TYR A 114 -1.04 10.94 11.51
CA TYR A 114 -2.27 11.50 12.04
C TYR A 114 -3.47 11.08 11.20
N SER A 115 -4.60 10.82 11.82
CA SER A 115 -5.81 10.51 11.06
C SER A 115 -6.35 11.75 10.33
N VAL A 116 -7.13 11.55 9.26
CA VAL A 116 -7.87 12.65 8.59
C VAL A 116 -8.74 13.42 9.58
N ALA A 117 -9.45 12.70 10.48
CA ALA A 117 -10.30 13.32 11.51
C ALA A 117 -9.51 14.24 12.43
N HIS A 118 -8.32 13.82 12.89
CA HIS A 118 -7.44 14.67 13.70
C HIS A 118 -7.01 15.94 12.96
N ALA A 119 -6.58 15.80 11.70
CA ALA A 119 -6.13 16.94 10.91
C ALA A 119 -7.28 17.93 10.62
N MET A 120 -8.49 17.43 10.38
CA MET A 120 -9.67 18.28 10.18
C MET A 120 -10.03 19.06 11.44
N GLU A 121 -9.99 18.41 12.62
CA GLU A 121 -10.22 19.05 13.90
C GLU A 121 -9.15 20.11 14.18
N ASP A 122 -7.86 19.78 14.06
CA ASP A 122 -6.74 20.70 14.26
C ASP A 122 -6.80 21.94 13.35
N LEU A 123 -7.25 21.77 12.12
CA LEU A 123 -7.37 22.86 11.13
C LEU A 123 -8.76 23.54 11.11
N ASN A 124 -9.65 23.18 12.04
CA ASN A 124 -11.02 23.71 12.13
C ASN A 124 -11.82 23.57 10.82
N ILE A 125 -11.72 22.39 10.17
CA ILE A 125 -12.42 22.09 8.92
C ILE A 125 -13.74 21.39 9.23
N SER A 126 -14.86 21.94 8.74
CA SER A 126 -16.19 21.34 8.93
C SER A 126 -16.34 20.02 8.15
N THR A 127 -17.01 19.04 8.77
CA THR A 127 -17.38 17.74 8.18
C THR A 127 -18.83 17.72 7.67
N GLU A 128 -19.53 18.85 7.68
CA GLU A 128 -20.95 18.90 7.33
C GLU A 128 -21.24 18.26 5.96
N HIS A 129 -22.30 17.46 5.93
CA HIS A 129 -22.83 16.78 4.74
C HIS A 129 -21.96 15.68 4.09
N LEU A 130 -20.84 15.29 4.69
CA LEU A 130 -19.97 14.24 4.16
C LEU A 130 -19.85 13.08 5.17
N SER A 131 -19.96 11.85 4.67
CA SER A 131 -19.76 10.62 5.46
C SER A 131 -18.34 10.09 5.29
N ALA A 132 -17.68 9.74 6.38
CA ALA A 132 -16.41 9.02 6.34
C ALA A 132 -16.57 7.64 5.67
N HIS A 133 -15.46 7.11 5.18
CA HIS A 133 -15.35 5.79 4.52
C HIS A 133 -16.05 5.70 3.13
N ASN A 134 -16.42 6.82 2.54
CA ASN A 134 -16.71 6.94 1.13
C ASN A 134 -15.46 7.50 0.44
N ALA A 135 -14.91 6.79 -0.54
CA ALA A 135 -13.64 7.15 -1.16
C ALA A 135 -13.61 8.57 -1.75
N LEU A 136 -14.74 9.05 -2.29
CA LEU A 136 -14.83 10.43 -2.80
C LEU A 136 -14.86 11.44 -1.66
N HIS A 137 -15.62 11.18 -0.58
CA HIS A 137 -15.66 12.08 0.57
C HIS A 137 -14.30 12.15 1.28
N ASP A 138 -13.60 11.02 1.41
CA ASP A 138 -12.25 10.98 1.98
C ASP A 138 -11.26 11.79 1.13
N ALA A 139 -11.39 11.75 -0.21
CA ALA A 139 -10.62 12.60 -1.12
C ALA A 139 -10.96 14.11 -0.94
N VAL A 140 -12.24 14.45 -0.74
CA VAL A 140 -12.66 15.83 -0.45
C VAL A 140 -12.09 16.31 0.88
N PHE A 141 -12.10 15.48 1.93
CA PHE A 141 -11.50 15.83 3.22
C PHE A 141 -10.00 16.09 3.07
N THR A 142 -9.29 15.21 2.39
CA THR A 142 -7.85 15.39 2.11
C THR A 142 -7.60 16.70 1.33
N ALA A 143 -8.41 17.01 0.32
CA ALA A 143 -8.30 18.26 -0.44
C ALA A 143 -8.51 19.50 0.46
N ARG A 144 -9.53 19.51 1.34
CA ARG A 144 -9.78 20.60 2.27
C ARG A 144 -8.61 20.79 3.26
N ILE A 145 -7.97 19.72 3.69
CA ILE A 145 -6.75 19.79 4.49
C ILE A 145 -5.63 20.42 3.67
N CYS A 146 -5.40 19.96 2.43
CA CYS A 146 -4.39 20.53 1.55
C CYS A 146 -4.56 22.03 1.29
N GLN A 147 -5.81 22.53 1.23
CA GLN A 147 -6.11 23.97 1.11
C GLN A 147 -5.64 24.80 2.32
N LYS A 148 -5.36 24.18 3.48
CA LYS A 148 -4.86 24.82 4.69
C LYS A 148 -3.34 24.67 4.88
N LEU A 149 -2.67 23.98 3.97
CA LEU A 149 -1.24 23.70 4.00
C LEU A 149 -0.54 24.41 2.84
N ASP A 150 0.75 24.63 3.00
CA ASP A 150 1.62 25.07 1.90
C ASP A 150 2.09 23.82 1.11
N ILE A 151 1.22 23.31 0.25
CA ILE A 151 1.51 22.12 -0.56
C ILE A 151 2.69 22.33 -1.50
N PRO A 152 2.86 23.48 -2.21
CA PRO A 152 4.03 23.73 -3.03
C PRO A 152 5.34 23.62 -2.25
N GLN A 153 5.44 24.24 -1.09
CA GLN A 153 6.61 24.12 -0.21
C GLN A 153 6.79 22.69 0.32
N GLY A 154 5.70 22.02 0.67
CA GLY A 154 5.72 20.62 1.08
C GLY A 154 6.28 19.70 -0.01
N ILE A 155 5.92 19.92 -1.26
CA ILE A 155 6.44 19.18 -2.43
C ILE A 155 7.93 19.49 -2.64
N LEU A 156 8.32 20.76 -2.56
CA LEU A 156 9.71 21.18 -2.73
C LEU A 156 10.65 20.50 -1.72
N HIS A 157 10.21 20.36 -0.47
CA HIS A 157 10.98 19.73 0.60
C HIS A 157 10.63 18.24 0.82
N TYR A 158 9.83 17.65 -0.08
CA TYR A 158 9.29 16.31 0.15
C TYR A 158 10.36 15.22 0.29
N ASP A 159 11.45 15.33 -0.45
CA ASP A 159 12.57 14.38 -0.33
C ASP A 159 13.23 14.40 1.06
N GLN A 160 13.31 15.58 1.69
CA GLN A 160 13.79 15.70 3.07
C GLN A 160 12.80 15.08 4.05
N ILE A 161 11.51 15.46 3.95
CA ILE A 161 10.43 14.93 4.79
C ILE A 161 10.37 13.40 4.67
N ARG A 162 10.52 12.88 3.46
CA ARG A 162 10.49 11.47 3.14
C ARG A 162 11.65 10.67 3.76
N LYS A 163 12.86 11.22 3.78
CA LYS A 163 14.03 10.55 4.37
C LYS A 163 13.85 10.27 5.86
N GLU A 164 13.07 11.08 6.55
CA GLU A 164 12.75 10.94 7.96
C GLU A 164 11.62 9.94 8.23
N SER A 165 11.01 9.36 7.15
CA SER A 165 9.91 8.41 7.29
C SER A 165 10.35 7.09 7.89
N SER A 166 9.52 6.56 8.79
CA SER A 166 9.75 5.26 9.44
C SER A 166 9.40 4.04 8.57
N ASN A 167 8.86 4.23 7.36
CA ASN A 167 8.48 3.13 6.47
C ASN A 167 9.50 2.92 5.34
N PRO A 168 10.49 2.04 5.51
CA PRO A 168 11.55 1.83 4.52
C PRO A 168 11.06 1.17 3.22
N PHE A 169 9.82 0.63 3.18
CA PHE A 169 9.27 -0.07 2.03
C PHE A 169 8.46 0.84 1.10
N LEU A 170 8.22 2.08 1.51
CA LEU A 170 7.37 2.98 0.74
C LEU A 170 8.03 3.44 -0.57
N TYR A 171 9.34 3.58 -0.55
CA TYR A 171 10.08 4.28 -1.60
C TYR A 171 10.83 3.43 -2.61
N PRO A 172 11.38 2.23 -2.28
CA PRO A 172 11.99 1.41 -3.32
C PRO A 172 10.97 1.00 -4.38
N PRO A 173 11.29 1.14 -5.68
CA PRO A 173 10.40 0.69 -6.75
C PRO A 173 10.07 -0.80 -6.57
N ILE A 174 8.81 -1.17 -6.78
CA ILE A 174 8.43 -2.56 -6.89
C ILE A 174 8.99 -3.11 -8.19
N LEU A 175 9.92 -4.05 -8.11
CA LEU A 175 10.56 -4.66 -9.27
C LEU A 175 9.75 -5.85 -9.79
N THR A 176 9.18 -6.67 -8.88
CA THR A 176 8.28 -7.75 -9.23
C THR A 176 7.19 -7.91 -8.18
N PHE A 177 6.02 -8.36 -8.65
CA PHE A 177 4.87 -8.68 -7.81
C PHE A 177 4.29 -10.02 -8.23
N PHE A 178 4.02 -10.89 -7.25
CA PHE A 178 3.33 -12.16 -7.45
C PHE A 178 2.24 -12.33 -6.41
N MET A 179 1.14 -12.94 -6.82
CA MET A 179 0.08 -13.38 -5.93
C MET A 179 -0.12 -14.88 -6.10
N TYR A 180 -0.08 -15.61 -5.00
CA TYR A 180 -0.36 -17.04 -4.95
C TYR A 180 -1.58 -17.28 -4.07
N GLU A 181 -2.53 -18.03 -4.57
CA GLU A 181 -3.82 -18.26 -3.94
C GLU A 181 -4.06 -19.73 -3.58
N ASN A 182 -5.22 -20.00 -2.96
CA ASN A 182 -5.73 -21.33 -2.69
C ASN A 182 -4.95 -22.15 -1.65
N PHE A 183 -4.25 -21.49 -0.73
CA PHE A 183 -3.64 -22.21 0.37
C PHE A 183 -4.71 -22.64 1.40
N PRO A 184 -4.73 -23.93 1.80
CA PRO A 184 -5.69 -24.41 2.82
C PRO A 184 -5.34 -23.94 4.23
N GLU A 185 -4.05 -23.73 4.51
CA GLU A 185 -3.53 -23.40 5.83
C GLU A 185 -2.48 -22.29 5.75
N LYS A 186 -2.60 -21.32 6.65
CA LYS A 186 -1.67 -20.19 6.75
C LYS A 186 -0.23 -20.62 7.05
N LYS A 187 -0.04 -21.61 7.93
CA LYS A 187 1.28 -22.06 8.39
C LYS A 187 2.14 -22.64 7.26
N ARG A 188 1.52 -23.15 6.18
CA ARG A 188 2.24 -23.75 5.06
C ARG A 188 2.76 -22.74 4.04
N ILE A 189 2.24 -21.51 4.04
CA ILE A 189 2.51 -20.52 2.99
C ILE A 189 3.99 -20.16 2.89
N VAL A 190 4.63 -19.80 4.01
CA VAL A 190 6.03 -19.38 4.02
C VAL A 190 7.02 -20.53 3.69
N HIS A 191 6.54 -21.78 3.73
CA HIS A 191 7.31 -22.98 3.37
C HIS A 191 7.01 -23.47 1.95
N ASP A 192 5.99 -22.93 1.27
CA ASP A 192 5.65 -23.32 -0.11
C ASP A 192 6.79 -22.95 -1.06
N ARG A 193 7.13 -23.89 -1.97
CA ARG A 193 8.24 -23.72 -2.92
C ARG A 193 8.06 -22.47 -3.80
N ARG A 194 6.83 -22.16 -4.24
CA ARG A 194 6.53 -20.97 -5.09
C ARG A 194 6.82 -19.68 -4.37
N VAL A 195 6.58 -19.66 -3.04
CA VAL A 195 6.79 -18.50 -2.18
C VAL A 195 8.28 -18.33 -1.87
N ARG A 196 8.97 -19.42 -1.54
CA ARG A 196 10.39 -19.43 -1.17
C ARG A 196 11.34 -19.15 -2.34
N LEU A 197 11.00 -19.60 -3.54
CA LEU A 197 11.84 -19.37 -4.71
C LEU A 197 11.65 -17.94 -5.22
N SER A 198 12.76 -17.22 -5.36
CA SER A 198 12.79 -15.90 -5.99
C SER A 198 13.93 -15.83 -7.00
N PHE A 199 13.74 -14.99 -8.01
CA PHE A 199 14.69 -14.81 -9.10
C PHE A 199 15.02 -13.34 -9.23
N CYS A 200 16.24 -13.04 -9.63
CA CYS A 200 16.68 -11.68 -9.90
C CYS A 200 15.81 -11.05 -11.01
N PRO A 201 15.22 -9.87 -10.79
CA PRO A 201 14.39 -9.21 -11.79
C PRO A 201 15.12 -8.90 -13.10
N TYR A 202 16.44 -8.77 -13.04
CA TYR A 202 17.27 -8.35 -14.18
C TYR A 202 17.85 -9.53 -14.97
N CYS A 203 18.40 -10.54 -14.30
CA CYS A 203 19.10 -11.64 -14.98
C CYS A 203 18.44 -13.02 -14.79
N GLN A 204 17.32 -13.09 -14.09
CA GLN A 204 16.58 -14.31 -13.82
C GLN A 204 17.37 -15.42 -13.08
N THR A 205 18.56 -15.09 -12.55
CA THR A 205 19.31 -16.00 -11.69
C THR A 205 18.53 -16.21 -10.40
N ARG A 206 18.47 -17.43 -9.91
CA ARG A 206 17.86 -17.74 -8.62
C ARG A 206 18.60 -17.01 -7.51
N LEU A 207 17.84 -16.33 -6.65
CA LEU A 207 18.38 -15.60 -5.50
C LEU A 207 18.73 -16.58 -4.37
N GLU A 208 19.85 -16.30 -3.70
CA GLU A 208 20.18 -16.91 -2.42
C GLU A 208 19.35 -16.22 -1.33
N MET A 209 18.40 -16.96 -0.76
CA MET A 209 17.40 -16.40 0.12
C MET A 209 17.77 -16.59 1.59
N THR A 210 17.68 -15.52 2.38
CA THR A 210 17.65 -15.63 3.84
C THR A 210 16.34 -16.24 4.33
N ARG A 211 16.27 -16.62 5.61
CA ARG A 211 15.01 -17.02 6.25
C ARG A 211 14.03 -15.85 6.26
N PRO A 212 12.74 -16.04 5.90
CA PRO A 212 11.73 -15.01 6.06
C PRO A 212 11.48 -14.71 7.55
N GLU A 213 11.76 -13.49 7.95
CA GLU A 213 11.51 -13.02 9.32
C GLU A 213 10.15 -12.35 9.42
N ARG A 214 9.42 -12.63 10.49
CA ARG A 214 8.12 -12.00 10.74
C ARG A 214 8.32 -10.55 11.17
N LEU A 215 7.65 -9.62 10.49
CA LEU A 215 7.64 -8.20 10.84
C LEU A 215 6.54 -7.89 11.86
N GLN A 216 5.35 -7.61 11.36
CA GLN A 216 4.15 -7.33 12.15
C GLN A 216 2.94 -8.00 11.49
N GLY A 217 2.03 -8.54 12.28
CA GLY A 217 0.85 -9.24 11.76
C GLY A 217 1.25 -10.40 10.86
N ASP A 218 0.79 -10.36 9.62
CA ASP A 218 0.98 -11.39 8.60
C ASP A 218 1.99 -11.00 7.51
N LYS A 219 2.86 -10.04 7.82
CA LYS A 219 3.95 -9.58 6.96
C LYS A 219 5.26 -10.27 7.34
N HIS A 220 6.03 -10.67 6.32
CA HIS A 220 7.37 -11.24 6.47
C HIS A 220 8.34 -10.57 5.52
N LEU A 221 9.61 -10.57 5.88
CA LEU A 221 10.70 -10.02 5.09
C LEU A 221 11.83 -11.05 5.00
N ALA A 222 12.33 -11.26 3.80
CA ALA A 222 13.58 -11.98 3.54
C ALA A 222 14.47 -11.11 2.66
N ILE A 223 15.77 -11.39 2.65
CA ILE A 223 16.72 -10.78 1.72
C ILE A 223 17.15 -11.86 0.73
N GLY A 224 17.16 -11.52 -0.55
CA GLY A 224 17.64 -12.38 -1.62
C GLY A 224 18.86 -11.77 -2.29
N PHE A 225 19.94 -12.52 -2.38
CA PHE A 225 21.19 -12.08 -2.98
C PHE A 225 21.34 -12.57 -4.43
N CYS A 226 21.74 -11.67 -5.32
CA CYS A 226 22.15 -11.96 -6.69
C CYS A 226 23.62 -11.57 -6.88
N PRO A 227 24.52 -12.48 -7.31
CA PRO A 227 25.94 -12.14 -7.48
C PRO A 227 26.23 -11.00 -8.46
N LYS A 228 25.30 -10.76 -9.41
CA LYS A 228 25.46 -9.72 -10.44
C LYS A 228 24.77 -8.40 -10.09
N HIS A 229 23.67 -8.44 -9.33
CA HIS A 229 22.80 -7.29 -9.14
C HIS A 229 22.55 -6.94 -7.66
N GLY A 230 23.27 -7.60 -6.73
CA GLY A 230 23.21 -7.30 -5.29
C GLY A 230 21.94 -7.81 -4.62
N ASP A 231 21.53 -7.13 -3.58
CA ASP A 231 20.49 -7.55 -2.67
C ASP A 231 19.11 -7.01 -3.00
N PHE A 232 18.12 -7.86 -2.81
CA PHE A 232 16.71 -7.55 -2.97
C PHE A 232 15.96 -7.84 -1.67
N ALA A 233 15.07 -6.94 -1.31
CA ALA A 233 14.08 -7.20 -0.25
C ALA A 233 12.91 -7.99 -0.83
N VAL A 234 12.57 -9.11 -0.19
CA VAL A 234 11.45 -9.96 -0.56
C VAL A 234 10.41 -9.90 0.56
N GLN A 235 9.36 -9.13 0.31
CA GLN A 235 8.27 -8.95 1.24
C GLN A 235 7.15 -9.94 0.94
N LEU A 236 6.61 -10.57 1.98
CA LEU A 236 5.46 -11.45 1.91
C LEU A 236 4.35 -10.88 2.79
N LYS A 237 3.14 -10.78 2.26
CA LYS A 237 1.94 -10.41 3.03
C LYS A 237 0.88 -11.49 2.83
N VAL A 238 0.52 -12.16 3.92
CA VAL A 238 -0.49 -13.22 3.90
C VAL A 238 -1.86 -12.61 4.18
N GLY A 239 -2.84 -12.97 3.35
CA GLY A 239 -4.23 -12.61 3.53
C GLY A 239 -5.14 -13.84 3.53
N LYS A 240 -6.42 -13.64 3.85
CA LYS A 240 -7.45 -14.69 3.83
C LYS A 240 -8.68 -14.23 3.05
N TYR A 241 -9.38 -15.17 2.45
CA TYR A 241 -10.66 -14.94 1.79
C TYR A 241 -11.57 -16.15 1.94
N THR A 242 -12.87 -15.95 1.75
CA THR A 242 -13.87 -17.01 1.83
C THR A 242 -14.35 -17.36 0.42
N ILE A 243 -14.28 -18.63 0.04
CA ILE A 243 -14.81 -19.13 -1.22
C ILE A 243 -16.32 -19.36 -1.17
N LYS A 244 -16.96 -19.62 -2.33
CA LYS A 244 -18.42 -19.80 -2.45
C LYS A 244 -18.99 -20.89 -1.51
N SER A 245 -18.22 -21.94 -1.22
CA SER A 245 -18.61 -23.01 -0.29
C SER A 245 -18.58 -22.62 1.19
N GLY A 246 -18.19 -21.38 1.53
CA GLY A 246 -18.04 -20.92 2.92
C GLY A 246 -16.65 -21.21 3.53
N SER A 247 -15.80 -22.00 2.88
CA SER A 247 -14.47 -22.33 3.39
C SER A 247 -13.52 -21.14 3.31
N THR A 248 -12.69 -20.95 4.34
CA THR A 248 -11.62 -19.96 4.34
C THR A 248 -10.40 -20.50 3.58
N LYS A 249 -9.88 -19.70 2.68
CA LYS A 249 -8.62 -19.92 1.97
C LYS A 249 -7.67 -18.75 2.23
N PHE A 250 -6.39 -19.00 2.00
CA PHE A 250 -5.36 -17.99 2.16
C PHE A 250 -4.70 -17.68 0.82
N TYR A 251 -4.18 -16.48 0.73
CA TYR A 251 -3.31 -16.03 -0.35
C TYR A 251 -2.07 -15.37 0.22
N VAL A 252 -1.05 -15.22 -0.60
CA VAL A 252 0.14 -14.44 -0.27
C VAL A 252 0.53 -13.57 -1.45
N THR A 253 0.80 -12.31 -1.19
CA THR A 253 1.50 -11.44 -2.12
C THR A 253 2.99 -11.49 -1.83
N LYS A 254 3.80 -11.55 -2.87
CA LYS A 254 5.26 -11.52 -2.82
C LYS A 254 5.76 -10.36 -3.68
N VAL A 255 6.44 -9.43 -3.03
CA VAL A 255 6.94 -8.19 -3.63
C VAL A 255 8.46 -8.19 -3.53
N LEU A 256 9.15 -7.89 -4.64
CA LEU A 256 10.58 -7.66 -4.65
C LEU A 256 10.85 -6.18 -4.90
N THR A 257 11.75 -5.62 -4.09
CA THR A 257 12.30 -4.27 -4.23
C THR A 257 13.81 -4.31 -4.08
N HIS A 258 14.52 -3.25 -4.39
CA HIS A 258 15.91 -3.14 -3.95
C HIS A 258 16.00 -3.16 -2.42
N CYS A 259 17.05 -3.77 -1.88
CA CYS A 259 17.32 -3.79 -0.46
C CYS A 259 18.13 -2.55 -0.09
N THR A 260 17.48 -1.55 0.53
CA THR A 260 18.18 -0.39 1.10
C THR A 260 18.84 -0.75 2.44
N ASP A 261 19.71 0.14 2.95
CA ASP A 261 20.37 -0.07 4.25
C ASP A 261 19.34 -0.07 5.40
N GLU A 262 18.28 0.72 5.29
CA GLU A 262 17.19 0.76 6.27
C GLU A 262 16.43 -0.57 6.29
N ILE A 263 16.14 -1.15 5.12
CA ILE A 263 15.48 -2.45 5.01
C ILE A 263 16.37 -3.56 5.58
N ARG A 264 17.67 -3.51 5.28
CA ARG A 264 18.67 -4.46 5.82
C ARG A 264 18.73 -4.37 7.34
N SER A 265 18.81 -3.15 7.89
CA SER A 265 18.82 -2.89 9.33
C SER A 265 17.56 -3.42 10.01
N LEU A 266 16.39 -3.16 9.40
CA LEU A 266 15.11 -3.68 9.88
C LEU A 266 15.09 -5.23 9.89
N TYR A 267 15.57 -5.86 8.81
CA TYR A 267 15.67 -7.33 8.74
C TYR A 267 16.55 -7.89 9.85
N THR A 268 17.73 -7.33 10.06
CA THR A 268 18.67 -7.76 11.11
C THR A 268 18.05 -7.66 12.49
N GLN A 269 17.46 -6.50 12.83
CA GLN A 269 16.76 -6.30 14.11
C GLN A 269 15.63 -7.32 14.32
N LYS A 270 14.81 -7.58 13.29
CA LYS A 270 13.70 -8.55 13.40
C LYS A 270 14.21 -9.99 13.51
N SER A 271 15.30 -10.33 12.83
CA SER A 271 15.93 -11.64 12.93
C SER A 271 16.42 -11.92 14.35
N GLU A 272 17.08 -10.96 14.99
CA GLU A 272 17.54 -11.06 16.39
C GLU A 272 16.37 -11.24 17.36
N ILE A 273 15.34 -10.38 17.27
CA ILE A 273 14.15 -10.45 18.12
C ILE A 273 13.44 -11.81 17.97
N ASN A 274 13.29 -12.30 16.74
CA ASN A 274 12.58 -13.57 16.49
C ASN A 274 13.40 -14.76 17.01
N ARG A 275 14.71 -14.76 16.85
CA ARG A 275 15.62 -15.80 17.42
C ARG A 275 15.58 -15.82 18.95
N GLU A 276 15.56 -14.65 19.59
CA GLU A 276 15.45 -14.57 21.04
C GLU A 276 14.12 -15.13 21.54
N LYS A 277 13.00 -14.81 20.87
CA LYS A 277 11.69 -15.40 21.17
C LYS A 277 11.66 -16.91 21.01
N GLU A 278 12.29 -17.44 19.93
CA GLU A 278 12.38 -18.88 19.69
C GLU A 278 13.22 -19.56 20.80
N ARG A 279 14.35 -18.96 21.22
CA ARG A 279 15.17 -19.46 22.31
C ARG A 279 14.40 -19.54 23.63
N LYS A 280 13.74 -18.42 24.01
CA LYS A 280 12.89 -18.38 25.22
C LYS A 280 11.79 -19.44 25.20
N TYR A 281 11.14 -19.64 24.04
CA TYR A 281 10.10 -20.67 23.92
C TYR A 281 10.63 -22.09 24.08
N LEU A 282 11.86 -22.38 23.67
CA LEU A 282 12.51 -23.70 23.85
C LEU A 282 12.98 -23.92 25.29
N GLU A 283 13.35 -22.85 26.00
CA GLU A 283 13.75 -22.91 27.42
C GLU A 283 12.57 -23.19 28.38
N PHE A 284 11.35 -22.88 27.96
CA PHE A 284 10.10 -23.11 28.73
C PHE A 284 9.41 -24.44 28.41
N ARG A 285 9.97 -25.30 27.56
CA ARG A 285 9.50 -26.67 27.26
C ARG A 285 10.35 -27.72 27.86
#